data_eb2f1f43be86415f0e78da0cdf2a4d02
#
_entry.id   eb2f1f43be86415f0e78da0cdf2a4d02
#
_cell.length_a   1.000
_cell.length_b   1.000
_cell.length_c   1.000
_cell.angle_alpha   90.00
_cell.angle_beta   90.00
_cell.angle_gamma   90.00
#
_symmetry.space_group_name_H-M   'P 1'
#
loop_
_entity.id
_entity.type
_entity.pdbx_description
1 polymer ?
#
loop_
_entity_poly.entity_id
_entity_poly.type
_entity_poly.pdbx_seq_one_letter_code
_entity_poly.pdbx_strand_id
1 'polypeptide(L)'
;PEQAALYAQTHERLMGELAALEASGTVAGADSNDESANDSGAEPKEILSSESGSVSSDIRAKRRGLVLRLITALKQICNSPSQYLKTDEPRPDSGKAAALLELLDRCRDADRKVLVFTQFREMGERLQNWIEAATGERPDFLHGGVNLKERSAMVDRFQTDRSVRVLIVSLKAGGTGLNLTAASAVVHYDLWWNPAVENQATDRAYRIGQRRDVLVYRFVTAGTFEEKINAMLMQKRELADLTVSTGEAWIGDMKKEEIEAIFRLSPETER
;
A
#
# COMPACT_ATOMS: atom_id res chain seq x y z
N PRO A 1 13.08 13.90 -9.70
CA PRO A 1 13.80 14.58 -8.60
C PRO A 1 12.84 14.97 -7.46
N GLU A 2 11.73 15.67 -7.76
CA GLU A 2 10.78 16.17 -6.75
C GLU A 2 10.15 15.04 -5.92
N GLN A 3 9.73 13.97 -6.56
CA GLN A 3 9.15 12.78 -5.89
C GLN A 3 10.17 12.15 -4.93
N ALA A 4 11.44 12.02 -5.32
CA ALA A 4 12.50 11.47 -4.49
C ALA A 4 12.80 12.38 -3.29
N ALA A 5 12.87 13.70 -3.49
CA ALA A 5 13.07 14.67 -2.43
C ALA A 5 11.93 14.64 -1.39
N LEU A 6 10.67 14.60 -1.85
CA LEU A 6 9.50 14.50 -0.99
C LEU A 6 9.51 13.18 -0.19
N TYR A 7 9.91 12.08 -0.82
CA TYR A 7 10.04 10.78 -0.17
C TYR A 7 11.10 10.84 0.95
N ALA A 8 12.31 11.32 0.67
CA ALA A 8 13.40 11.41 1.63
C ALA A 8 13.01 12.30 2.82
N GLN A 9 12.46 13.49 2.57
CA GLN A 9 12.02 14.42 3.61
C GLN A 9 10.91 13.80 4.49
N THR A 10 9.95 13.12 3.90
CA THR A 10 8.85 12.48 4.65
C THR A 10 9.35 11.31 5.48
N HIS A 11 10.26 10.51 4.94
CA HIS A 11 10.92 9.42 5.65
C HIS A 11 11.68 9.95 6.87
N GLU A 12 12.56 10.94 6.70
CA GLU A 12 13.36 11.53 7.77
C GLU A 12 12.48 12.08 8.89
N ARG A 13 11.46 12.86 8.55
CA ARG A 13 10.52 13.43 9.52
C ARG A 13 9.81 12.34 10.35
N LEU A 14 9.24 11.31 9.71
CA LEU A 14 8.48 10.27 10.40
C LEU A 14 9.38 9.31 11.19
N MET A 15 10.60 9.06 10.74
CA MET A 15 11.62 8.33 11.51
C MET A 15 12.07 9.13 12.74
N GLY A 16 12.16 10.45 12.65
CA GLY A 16 12.42 11.33 13.80
C GLY A 16 11.30 11.26 14.84
N GLU A 17 10.03 11.29 14.41
CA GLU A 17 8.87 11.13 15.30
C GLU A 17 8.90 9.75 16.00
N LEU A 18 9.26 8.69 15.30
CA LEU A 18 9.39 7.34 15.84
C LEU A 18 10.51 7.27 16.90
N ALA A 19 11.67 7.86 16.61
CA ALA A 19 12.79 7.92 17.55
C ALA A 19 12.44 8.69 18.83
N ALA A 20 11.74 9.82 18.72
CA ALA A 20 11.28 10.61 19.86
C ALA A 20 10.30 9.84 20.74
N LEU A 21 9.38 9.08 20.13
CA LEU A 21 8.43 8.22 20.87
C LEU A 21 9.17 7.13 21.66
N GLU A 22 10.13 6.45 21.04
CA GLU A 22 10.92 5.39 21.68
C GLU A 22 11.78 5.93 22.83
N ALA A 23 12.40 7.09 22.65
CA ALA A 23 13.17 7.76 23.72
C ALA A 23 12.28 8.14 24.92
N SER A 24 11.08 8.66 24.69
CA SER A 24 10.13 8.99 25.76
C SER A 24 9.65 7.76 26.54
N GLY A 25 9.49 6.62 25.84
CA GLY A 25 9.11 5.34 26.46
C GLY A 25 10.22 4.72 27.32
N THR A 26 11.49 4.96 26.95
CA THR A 26 12.64 4.45 27.70
C THR A 26 12.84 5.22 29.01
N VAL A 27 12.59 6.53 29.02
CA VAL A 27 12.69 7.38 30.23
C VAL A 27 11.61 7.02 31.25
N ALA A 28 10.38 6.71 30.81
CA ALA A 28 9.30 6.29 31.71
C ALA A 28 9.56 4.93 32.40
N GLY A 29 10.43 4.09 31.84
CA GLY A 29 10.86 2.81 32.42
C GLY A 29 12.09 2.89 33.32
N ALA A 30 12.86 4.00 33.28
CA ALA A 30 14.10 4.13 34.04
C ALA A 30 13.93 4.73 35.45
N ASP A 31 12.85 5.49 35.68
CA ASP A 31 12.58 6.11 36.98
C ASP A 31 12.02 5.17 38.07
N SER A 32 11.90 3.87 37.78
CA SER A 32 11.40 2.86 38.74
C SER A 32 12.49 2.01 39.40
N ASN A 33 13.77 2.30 39.16
CA ASN A 33 14.90 1.62 39.80
C ASN A 33 15.78 2.63 40.56
N ASP A 34 15.29 3.24 41.65
CA ASP A 34 16.14 3.80 42.66
C ASP A 34 16.02 2.98 43.95
N GLU A 35 17.18 2.43 44.33
CA GLU A 35 17.38 1.61 45.50
C GLU A 35 17.19 2.43 46.76
N SER A 36 16.40 1.96 47.68
CA SER A 36 16.76 2.10 49.09
C SER A 36 16.30 0.86 49.84
N ALA A 37 17.27 0.03 50.14
CA ALA A 37 17.14 -1.00 51.15
C ALA A 37 16.75 -0.37 52.49
N ASN A 38 15.65 -0.79 53.09
CA ASN A 38 15.69 -1.18 54.50
C ASN A 38 14.49 -2.04 54.92
N ASP A 39 14.85 -3.08 55.59
CA ASP A 39 14.23 -4.06 56.41
C ASP A 39 12.93 -3.65 57.15
N SER A 40 11.86 -4.44 57.00
CA SER A 40 11.06 -5.01 58.09
C SER A 40 9.67 -5.49 57.54
N GLY A 41 9.34 -6.72 57.91
CA GLY A 41 8.23 -7.53 57.44
C GLY A 41 6.85 -6.90 57.49
N ALA A 42 6.12 -7.10 56.41
CA ALA A 42 4.66 -7.17 56.33
C ALA A 42 4.27 -7.78 54.97
N GLU A 43 3.22 -8.61 54.99
CA GLU A 43 2.72 -9.37 53.84
C GLU A 43 2.41 -8.57 52.59
N PRO A 44 2.48 -9.17 51.38
CA PRO A 44 2.34 -8.44 50.12
C PRO A 44 0.88 -8.11 49.83
N LYS A 45 0.53 -6.84 49.78
CA LYS A 45 -0.68 -6.36 49.10
C LYS A 45 -0.46 -6.38 47.61
N GLU A 46 -1.13 -7.26 46.93
CA GLU A 46 -1.38 -7.33 45.50
C GLU A 46 -2.13 -6.07 45.02
N ILE A 47 -1.46 -4.98 44.74
CA ILE A 47 -1.98 -3.86 43.96
C ILE A 47 -0.76 -3.04 43.50
N LEU A 48 -0.19 -3.33 42.29
CA LEU A 48 0.64 -2.41 41.49
C LEU A 48 1.21 -3.04 40.22
N SER A 49 0.47 -3.98 39.59
CA SER A 49 0.90 -4.55 38.29
C SER A 49 0.08 -4.07 37.08
N SER A 50 -0.92 -3.20 37.27
CA SER A 50 -1.83 -2.78 36.19
C SER A 50 -1.38 -1.51 35.45
N GLU A 51 -0.64 -0.62 36.06
CA GLU A 51 -0.30 0.66 35.44
C GLU A 51 0.93 0.58 34.50
N SER A 52 1.96 -0.17 34.85
CA SER A 52 3.14 -0.34 34.00
C SER A 52 2.84 -1.14 32.71
N GLY A 53 1.91 -2.11 32.78
CA GLY A 53 1.42 -2.87 31.63
C GLY A 53 0.62 -2.00 30.66
N SER A 54 -0.15 -1.04 31.17
CA SER A 54 -0.98 -0.16 30.33
C SER A 54 -0.14 0.88 29.57
N VAL A 55 0.86 1.48 30.21
CA VAL A 55 1.79 2.45 29.57
C VAL A 55 2.61 1.78 28.46
N SER A 56 3.13 0.58 28.70
CA SER A 56 3.86 -0.18 27.69
C SER A 56 2.98 -0.58 26.48
N SER A 57 1.72 -0.93 26.72
CA SER A 57 0.77 -1.26 25.64
C SER A 57 0.39 -0.02 24.81
N ASP A 58 0.23 1.14 25.46
CA ASP A 58 -0.10 2.39 24.78
C ASP A 58 1.06 2.90 23.88
N ILE A 59 2.29 2.82 24.36
CA ILE A 59 3.49 3.16 23.58
C ILE A 59 3.62 2.23 22.36
N ARG A 60 3.39 0.93 22.55
CA ARG A 60 3.42 -0.03 21.45
C ARG A 60 2.33 0.24 20.41
N ALA A 61 1.13 0.60 20.84
CA ALA A 61 0.05 0.98 19.94
C ALA A 61 0.38 2.27 19.16
N LYS A 62 0.93 3.29 19.81
CA LYS A 62 1.39 4.53 19.18
C LYS A 62 2.51 4.28 18.17
N ARG A 63 3.48 3.43 18.52
CA ARG A 63 4.56 3.01 17.62
C ARG A 63 4.02 2.36 16.35
N ARG A 64 3.12 1.39 16.48
CA ARG A 64 2.46 0.75 15.32
C ARG A 64 1.69 1.76 14.48
N GLY A 65 1.00 2.71 15.10
CA GLY A 65 0.30 3.79 14.39
C GLY A 65 1.25 4.67 13.57
N LEU A 66 2.42 5.04 14.11
CA LEU A 66 3.44 5.80 13.40
C LEU A 66 4.05 5.02 12.22
N VAL A 67 4.34 3.73 12.42
CA VAL A 67 4.85 2.88 11.35
C VAL A 67 3.84 2.74 10.21
N LEU A 68 2.56 2.51 10.52
CA LEU A 68 1.50 2.45 9.50
C LEU A 68 1.33 3.80 8.77
N ARG A 69 1.50 4.92 9.48
CA ARG A 69 1.48 6.26 8.90
C ARG A 69 2.66 6.47 7.94
N LEU A 70 3.87 6.02 8.31
CA LEU A 70 5.06 6.03 7.46
C LEU A 70 4.81 5.23 6.17
N ILE A 71 4.37 3.99 6.29
CA ILE A 71 4.04 3.11 5.16
C ILE A 71 3.04 3.79 4.22
N THR A 72 1.94 4.28 4.78
CA THR A 72 0.86 4.89 3.98
C THR A 72 1.35 6.14 3.26
N ALA A 73 2.10 7.01 3.93
CA ALA A 73 2.67 8.23 3.35
C ALA A 73 3.62 7.90 2.19
N LEU A 74 4.55 6.98 2.40
CA LEU A 74 5.52 6.60 1.36
C LEU A 74 4.87 5.87 0.18
N LYS A 75 3.85 5.02 0.42
CA LYS A 75 3.04 4.44 -0.68
C LYS A 75 2.36 5.51 -1.52
N GLN A 76 1.75 6.51 -0.87
CA GLN A 76 1.11 7.61 -1.58
C GLN A 76 2.11 8.43 -2.40
N ILE A 77 3.30 8.72 -1.85
CA ILE A 77 4.36 9.42 -2.59
C ILE A 77 4.87 8.58 -3.76
N CYS A 78 5.06 7.28 -3.59
CA CYS A 78 5.45 6.37 -4.67
C CYS A 78 4.40 6.31 -5.79
N ASN A 79 3.12 6.42 -5.45
CA ASN A 79 2.05 6.49 -6.44
C ASN A 79 2.04 7.83 -7.19
N SER A 80 2.07 8.93 -6.43
CA SER A 80 2.01 10.30 -6.94
C SER A 80 2.27 11.29 -5.79
N PRO A 81 3.19 12.24 -5.93
CA PRO A 81 3.39 13.33 -4.97
C PRO A 81 2.09 14.05 -4.63
N SER A 82 1.28 14.37 -5.62
CA SER A 82 0.00 15.08 -5.42
C SER A 82 -1.01 14.27 -4.61
N GLN A 83 -0.95 12.94 -4.63
CA GLN A 83 -1.80 12.11 -3.76
C GLN A 83 -1.47 12.32 -2.29
N TYR A 84 -0.19 12.39 -1.94
CA TYR A 84 0.26 12.64 -0.58
C TYR A 84 0.01 14.08 -0.14
N LEU A 85 0.33 15.05 -0.99
CA LEU A 85 0.19 16.48 -0.73
C LEU A 85 -1.28 16.95 -0.75
N LYS A 86 -2.20 16.12 -1.25
CA LYS A 86 -3.61 16.45 -1.44
C LYS A 86 -3.83 17.63 -2.39
N THR A 87 -2.93 17.79 -3.36
CA THR A 87 -3.06 18.77 -4.43
C THR A 87 -3.79 18.18 -5.62
N ASP A 88 -4.41 19.03 -6.43
CA ASP A 88 -5.07 18.62 -7.68
C ASP A 88 -4.12 18.90 -8.85
N GLU A 89 -3.56 17.84 -9.43
CA GLU A 89 -2.64 17.92 -10.54
C GLU A 89 -3.31 17.44 -11.83
N PRO A 90 -3.41 18.32 -12.84
CA PRO A 90 -4.09 17.99 -14.10
C PRO A 90 -3.29 17.00 -14.96
N ARG A 91 -2.01 16.79 -14.65
CA ARG A 91 -1.08 15.91 -15.38
C ARG A 91 -0.45 14.87 -14.44
N PRO A 92 -0.07 13.71 -14.97
CA PRO A 92 0.70 12.73 -14.22
C PRO A 92 2.00 13.33 -13.65
N ASP A 93 2.19 13.18 -12.36
CA ASP A 93 3.33 13.74 -11.61
C ASP A 93 4.27 12.65 -11.05
N SER A 94 4.14 11.42 -11.53
CA SER A 94 4.97 10.28 -11.10
C SER A 94 5.37 9.38 -12.26
N GLY A 95 6.48 8.65 -12.08
CA GLY A 95 6.93 7.65 -13.04
C GLY A 95 5.91 6.51 -13.22
N LYS A 96 5.20 6.10 -12.16
CA LYS A 96 4.14 5.09 -12.27
C LYS A 96 2.98 5.56 -13.15
N ALA A 97 2.57 6.82 -13.00
CA ALA A 97 1.47 7.36 -13.79
C ALA A 97 1.85 7.47 -15.29
N ALA A 98 3.06 7.93 -15.58
CA ALA A 98 3.58 7.97 -16.95
C ALA A 98 3.66 6.56 -17.56
N ALA A 99 4.23 5.59 -16.83
CA ALA A 99 4.33 4.20 -17.27
C ALA A 99 2.95 3.55 -17.50
N LEU A 100 1.94 3.92 -16.69
CA LEU A 100 0.58 3.43 -16.90
C LEU A 100 0.02 3.93 -18.22
N LEU A 101 0.13 5.22 -18.53
CA LEU A 101 -0.40 5.77 -19.79
C LEU A 101 0.27 5.13 -21.00
N GLU A 102 1.59 4.95 -20.98
CA GLU A 102 2.32 4.24 -22.04
C GLU A 102 1.87 2.78 -22.19
N LEU A 103 1.60 2.10 -21.05
CA LEU A 103 1.10 0.73 -21.07
C LEU A 103 -0.30 0.67 -21.66
N LEU A 104 -1.19 1.61 -21.32
CA LEU A 104 -2.55 1.67 -21.85
C LEU A 104 -2.55 1.87 -23.37
N ASP A 105 -1.67 2.72 -23.90
CA ASP A 105 -1.51 2.89 -25.35
C ASP A 105 -1.09 1.59 -26.03
N ARG A 106 -0.08 0.91 -25.51
CA ARG A 106 0.35 -0.42 -26.02
C ARG A 106 -0.76 -1.47 -25.93
N CYS A 107 -1.55 -1.46 -24.85
CA CYS A 107 -2.67 -2.37 -24.72
C CYS A 107 -3.80 -2.06 -25.71
N ARG A 108 -4.05 -0.78 -25.99
CA ARG A 108 -5.02 -0.35 -27.00
C ARG A 108 -4.63 -0.86 -28.39
N ASP A 109 -3.36 -0.68 -28.77
CA ASP A 109 -2.82 -1.12 -30.06
C ASP A 109 -2.88 -2.66 -30.21
N ALA A 110 -2.73 -3.40 -29.10
CA ALA A 110 -2.84 -4.85 -29.06
C ALA A 110 -4.28 -5.37 -28.86
N ASP A 111 -5.30 -4.51 -28.95
CA ASP A 111 -6.72 -4.81 -28.70
C ASP A 111 -6.94 -5.54 -27.35
N ARG A 112 -6.31 -5.06 -26.28
CA ARG A 112 -6.42 -5.60 -24.92
C ARG A 112 -7.22 -4.66 -24.05
N LYS A 113 -8.14 -5.24 -23.25
CA LYS A 113 -8.79 -4.54 -22.13
C LYS A 113 -7.96 -4.69 -20.87
N VAL A 114 -7.91 -3.63 -20.07
CA VAL A 114 -7.03 -3.50 -18.92
C VAL A 114 -7.83 -3.31 -17.64
N LEU A 115 -7.49 -4.09 -16.61
CA LEU A 115 -7.91 -3.85 -15.22
C LEU A 115 -6.78 -3.13 -14.50
N VAL A 116 -7.08 -2.02 -13.84
CA VAL A 116 -6.12 -1.28 -13.02
C VAL A 116 -6.56 -1.35 -11.55
N PHE A 117 -5.78 -2.03 -10.72
CA PHE A 117 -6.05 -2.15 -9.30
C PHE A 117 -5.26 -1.12 -8.50
N THR A 118 -5.93 -0.46 -7.55
CA THR A 118 -5.31 0.43 -6.56
C THR A 118 -5.95 0.25 -5.18
N GLN A 119 -5.18 0.49 -4.11
CA GLN A 119 -5.66 0.47 -2.74
C GLN A 119 -6.36 1.77 -2.35
N PHE A 120 -5.98 2.87 -3.01
CA PHE A 120 -6.37 4.22 -2.63
C PHE A 120 -7.49 4.73 -3.54
N ARG A 121 -8.63 5.09 -2.92
CA ARG A 121 -9.74 5.68 -3.67
C ARG A 121 -9.30 6.97 -4.38
N GLU A 122 -8.60 7.85 -3.68
CA GLU A 122 -8.10 9.10 -4.25
C GLU A 122 -7.19 8.88 -5.46
N MET A 123 -6.39 7.81 -5.44
CA MET A 123 -5.55 7.46 -6.59
C MET A 123 -6.41 7.00 -7.78
N GLY A 124 -7.44 6.20 -7.52
CA GLY A 124 -8.39 5.79 -8.57
C GLY A 124 -9.06 6.97 -9.25
N GLU A 125 -9.48 7.99 -8.49
CA GLU A 125 -10.07 9.22 -9.02
C GLU A 125 -9.06 10.04 -9.86
N ARG A 126 -7.79 10.12 -9.43
CA ARG A 126 -6.71 10.75 -10.22
C ARG A 126 -6.44 10.00 -11.52
N LEU A 127 -6.36 8.69 -11.45
CA LEU A 127 -6.17 7.84 -12.63
C LEU A 127 -7.30 8.02 -13.64
N GLN A 128 -8.57 8.14 -13.19
CA GLN A 128 -9.68 8.48 -14.09
C GLN A 128 -9.42 9.79 -14.84
N ASN A 129 -9.04 10.86 -14.11
CA ASN A 129 -8.82 12.17 -14.70
C ASN A 129 -7.65 12.16 -15.70
N TRP A 130 -6.54 11.53 -15.36
CA TRP A 130 -5.36 11.47 -16.23
C TRP A 130 -5.58 10.60 -17.47
N ILE A 131 -6.28 9.47 -17.32
CA ILE A 131 -6.63 8.60 -18.46
C ILE A 131 -7.59 9.34 -19.37
N GLU A 132 -8.62 10.00 -18.85
CA GLU A 132 -9.56 10.80 -19.62
C GLU A 132 -8.84 11.93 -20.38
N ALA A 133 -7.93 12.65 -19.72
CA ALA A 133 -7.16 13.71 -20.35
C ALA A 133 -6.25 13.20 -21.48
N ALA A 134 -5.71 11.98 -21.35
CA ALA A 134 -4.81 11.38 -22.31
C ALA A 134 -5.53 10.71 -23.48
N THR A 135 -6.72 10.12 -23.25
CA THR A 135 -7.40 9.26 -24.23
C THR A 135 -8.71 9.84 -24.76
N GLY A 136 -9.28 10.84 -24.06
CA GLY A 136 -10.62 11.36 -24.32
C GLY A 136 -11.74 10.49 -23.75
N GLU A 137 -11.42 9.36 -23.12
CA GLU A 137 -12.38 8.41 -22.56
C GLU A 137 -12.17 8.29 -21.05
N ARG A 138 -13.23 8.58 -20.26
CA ARG A 138 -13.20 8.42 -18.81
C ARG A 138 -13.46 6.97 -18.44
N PRO A 139 -12.50 6.24 -17.83
CA PRO A 139 -12.74 4.88 -17.39
C PRO A 139 -13.71 4.82 -16.21
N ASP A 140 -14.50 3.74 -16.12
CA ASP A 140 -15.26 3.46 -14.91
C ASP A 140 -14.33 3.15 -13.73
N PHE A 141 -14.73 3.58 -12.53
CA PHE A 141 -14.00 3.26 -11.29
C PHE A 141 -14.90 2.54 -10.29
N LEU A 142 -14.64 1.26 -10.10
CA LEU A 142 -15.37 0.41 -9.18
C LEU A 142 -14.74 0.46 -7.80
N HIS A 143 -15.42 1.08 -6.84
CA HIS A 143 -14.98 1.23 -5.45
C HIS A 143 -16.11 0.94 -4.45
N GLY A 144 -15.79 0.91 -3.15
CA GLY A 144 -16.76 0.54 -2.10
C GLY A 144 -17.98 1.47 -1.96
N GLY A 145 -17.91 2.69 -2.47
CA GLY A 145 -19.02 3.63 -2.47
C GLY A 145 -20.00 3.49 -3.65
N VAL A 146 -19.69 2.61 -4.61
CA VAL A 146 -20.58 2.35 -5.77
C VAL A 146 -21.67 1.37 -5.36
N ASN A 147 -22.93 1.72 -5.59
CA ASN A 147 -24.05 0.85 -5.27
C ASN A 147 -24.10 -0.39 -6.19
N LEU A 148 -24.85 -1.42 -5.78
CA LEU A 148 -24.86 -2.72 -6.47
C LEU A 148 -25.32 -2.63 -7.92
N LYS A 149 -26.31 -1.80 -8.22
CA LYS A 149 -26.85 -1.63 -9.56
C LYS A 149 -25.83 -0.98 -10.51
N GLU A 150 -25.21 0.09 -10.06
CA GLU A 150 -24.15 0.77 -10.81
C GLU A 150 -22.92 -0.15 -11.01
N ARG A 151 -22.54 -0.92 -9.97
CA ARG A 151 -21.46 -1.90 -10.05
C ARG A 151 -21.72 -2.92 -11.16
N SER A 152 -22.93 -3.50 -11.20
CA SER A 152 -23.31 -4.45 -12.26
C SER A 152 -23.25 -3.80 -13.63
N ALA A 153 -23.76 -2.57 -13.78
CA ALA A 153 -23.73 -1.85 -15.04
C ALA A 153 -22.31 -1.54 -15.53
N MET A 154 -21.37 -1.17 -14.63
CA MET A 154 -19.95 -0.97 -14.97
C MET A 154 -19.31 -2.28 -15.45
N VAL A 155 -19.56 -3.37 -14.74
CA VAL A 155 -19.04 -4.70 -15.13
C VAL A 155 -19.58 -5.11 -16.48
N ASP A 156 -20.88 -4.98 -16.70
CA ASP A 156 -21.54 -5.36 -17.96
C ASP A 156 -20.98 -4.53 -19.13
N ARG A 157 -20.85 -3.20 -18.98
CA ARG A 157 -20.21 -2.35 -19.99
C ARG A 157 -18.78 -2.80 -20.29
N PHE A 158 -17.97 -3.01 -19.24
CA PHE A 158 -16.60 -3.47 -19.44
C PHE A 158 -16.54 -4.82 -20.15
N GLN A 159 -17.46 -5.75 -19.87
CA GLN A 159 -17.49 -7.06 -20.50
C GLN A 159 -17.95 -7.02 -21.96
N THR A 160 -18.96 -6.22 -22.29
CA THR A 160 -19.66 -6.30 -23.57
C THR A 160 -19.30 -5.18 -24.55
N ASP A 161 -19.02 -3.98 -24.07
CA ASP A 161 -18.73 -2.83 -24.90
C ASP A 161 -17.24 -2.77 -25.28
N ARG A 162 -16.95 -2.83 -26.57
CA ARG A 162 -15.56 -2.80 -27.09
C ARG A 162 -14.90 -1.44 -26.94
N SER A 163 -15.66 -0.37 -26.83
CA SER A 163 -15.11 0.99 -26.60
C SER A 163 -14.55 1.13 -25.19
N VAL A 164 -15.14 0.46 -24.21
CA VAL A 164 -14.68 0.50 -22.82
C VAL A 164 -13.42 -0.36 -22.65
N ARG A 165 -12.26 0.29 -22.65
CA ARG A 165 -10.95 -0.38 -22.66
C ARG A 165 -10.35 -0.57 -21.28
N VAL A 166 -10.66 0.32 -20.33
CA VAL A 166 -10.06 0.35 -19.00
C VAL A 166 -11.14 0.31 -17.94
N LEU A 167 -10.94 -0.50 -16.90
CA LEU A 167 -11.72 -0.48 -15.67
C LEU A 167 -10.76 -0.34 -14.49
N ILE A 168 -10.95 0.70 -13.69
CA ILE A 168 -10.21 0.90 -12.44
C ILE A 168 -10.99 0.22 -11.33
N VAL A 169 -10.29 -0.51 -10.44
CA VAL A 169 -10.91 -1.27 -9.36
C VAL A 169 -10.19 -1.01 -8.05
N SER A 170 -10.91 -0.56 -7.04
CA SER A 170 -10.38 -0.54 -5.68
C SER A 170 -10.34 -1.95 -5.12
N LEU A 171 -9.18 -2.37 -4.59
CA LEU A 171 -8.98 -3.71 -4.03
C LEU A 171 -9.98 -4.03 -2.90
N LYS A 172 -10.36 -3.03 -2.11
CA LYS A 172 -11.38 -3.18 -1.05
C LYS A 172 -12.79 -3.47 -1.61
N ALA A 173 -13.10 -2.98 -2.80
CA ALA A 173 -14.39 -3.21 -3.46
C ALA A 173 -14.44 -4.56 -4.18
N GLY A 174 -13.28 -5.12 -4.44
CA GLY A 174 -13.12 -6.38 -5.14
C GLY A 174 -13.56 -7.63 -4.39
N GLY A 175 -14.00 -7.56 -3.13
CA GLY A 175 -14.34 -8.71 -2.27
C GLY A 175 -15.46 -9.64 -2.75
N THR A 176 -16.27 -9.23 -3.71
CA THR A 176 -17.42 -10.01 -4.18
C THR A 176 -17.20 -10.51 -5.59
N GLY A 177 -16.81 -11.76 -5.76
CA GLY A 177 -16.95 -12.66 -6.93
C GLY A 177 -17.08 -12.10 -8.35
N LEU A 178 -16.54 -10.91 -8.63
CA LEU A 178 -16.63 -10.28 -9.94
C LEU A 178 -15.99 -11.16 -11.01
N ASN A 179 -16.65 -11.30 -12.14
CA ASN A 179 -16.12 -11.95 -13.33
C ASN A 179 -15.73 -10.87 -14.35
N LEU A 180 -14.43 -10.73 -14.63
CA LEU A 180 -13.89 -9.67 -15.48
C LEU A 180 -13.02 -10.24 -16.62
N THR A 181 -13.49 -11.34 -17.20
CA THR A 181 -12.77 -12.13 -18.22
C THR A 181 -12.59 -11.42 -19.57
N ALA A 182 -13.22 -10.28 -19.80
CA ALA A 182 -12.92 -9.44 -20.95
C ALA A 182 -11.51 -8.82 -20.88
N ALA A 183 -10.95 -8.69 -19.67
CA ALA A 183 -9.59 -8.20 -19.49
C ALA A 183 -8.54 -9.24 -19.87
N SER A 184 -7.54 -8.83 -20.62
CA SER A 184 -6.34 -9.62 -20.91
C SER A 184 -5.04 -8.92 -20.47
N ALA A 185 -5.17 -7.81 -19.73
CA ALA A 185 -4.09 -7.18 -19.00
C ALA A 185 -4.58 -6.75 -17.61
N VAL A 186 -3.75 -6.95 -16.61
CA VAL A 186 -4.01 -6.58 -15.21
C VAL A 186 -2.83 -5.75 -14.71
N VAL A 187 -3.10 -4.60 -14.14
CA VAL A 187 -2.10 -3.71 -13.55
C VAL A 187 -2.36 -3.59 -12.06
N HIS A 188 -1.39 -3.98 -11.24
CA HIS A 188 -1.32 -3.62 -9.83
C HIS A 188 -0.54 -2.31 -9.73
N TYR A 189 -1.25 -1.18 -9.64
CA TYR A 189 -0.66 0.16 -9.63
C TYR A 189 0.11 0.43 -8.35
N ASP A 190 -0.43 -0.03 -7.22
CA ASP A 190 0.26 -0.09 -5.93
C ASP A 190 0.25 -1.52 -5.38
N LEU A 191 1.38 -1.93 -4.79
CA LEU A 191 1.55 -3.29 -4.31
C LEU A 191 0.78 -3.53 -3.01
N TRP A 192 0.07 -4.65 -2.97
CA TRP A 192 -0.49 -5.18 -1.74
C TRP A 192 0.53 -6.11 -1.08
N TRP A 193 0.78 -5.92 0.20
CA TRP A 193 1.79 -6.71 0.90
C TRP A 193 1.34 -8.13 1.26
N ASN A 194 0.12 -8.46 0.95
CA ASN A 194 -0.39 -9.83 0.97
C ASN A 194 -0.53 -10.34 -0.48
N PRO A 195 0.39 -11.21 -0.94
CA PRO A 195 0.35 -11.76 -2.29
C PRO A 195 -0.96 -12.50 -2.61
N ALA A 196 -1.63 -13.08 -1.61
CA ALA A 196 -2.90 -13.75 -1.81
C ALA A 196 -4.01 -12.79 -2.28
N VAL A 197 -3.99 -11.53 -1.80
CA VAL A 197 -4.95 -10.51 -2.23
C VAL A 197 -4.69 -10.08 -3.68
N GLU A 198 -3.41 -9.93 -4.09
CA GLU A 198 -3.05 -9.64 -5.47
C GLU A 198 -3.47 -10.80 -6.41
N ASN A 199 -3.20 -12.04 -6.01
CA ASN A 199 -3.62 -13.21 -6.76
C ASN A 199 -5.14 -13.26 -6.90
N GLN A 200 -5.89 -13.04 -5.81
CA GLN A 200 -7.34 -13.00 -5.84
C GLN A 200 -7.88 -11.89 -6.77
N ALA A 201 -7.19 -10.75 -6.85
CA ALA A 201 -7.55 -9.69 -7.78
C ALA A 201 -7.27 -10.10 -9.24
N THR A 202 -6.14 -10.72 -9.50
CA THR A 202 -5.77 -11.25 -10.82
C THR A 202 -6.72 -12.36 -11.28
N ASP A 203 -7.16 -13.25 -10.38
CA ASP A 203 -8.08 -14.35 -10.65
C ASP A 203 -9.47 -13.88 -11.14
N ARG A 204 -9.77 -12.60 -11.06
CA ARG A 204 -11.00 -12.03 -11.65
C ARG A 204 -10.93 -11.94 -13.16
N ALA A 205 -9.75 -11.74 -13.72
CA ALA A 205 -9.48 -11.79 -15.15
C ALA A 205 -9.17 -13.23 -15.61
N TYR A 206 -8.50 -14.02 -14.75
CA TYR A 206 -8.12 -15.40 -15.04
C TYR A 206 -9.14 -16.39 -14.50
N ARG A 207 -10.27 -16.52 -15.22
CA ARG A 207 -11.39 -17.43 -14.87
C ARG A 207 -11.84 -18.25 -16.05
N ILE A 208 -12.69 -19.25 -15.76
CA ILE A 208 -13.38 -20.04 -16.79
C ILE A 208 -14.11 -19.07 -17.74
N GLY A 209 -13.80 -19.17 -19.04
CA GLY A 209 -14.29 -18.25 -20.08
C GLY A 209 -13.22 -17.27 -20.61
N GLN A 210 -12.05 -17.17 -19.97
CA GLN A 210 -10.90 -16.44 -20.51
C GLN A 210 -10.34 -17.17 -21.74
N ARG A 211 -10.19 -16.44 -22.85
CA ARG A 211 -9.72 -16.98 -24.13
C ARG A 211 -8.36 -16.45 -24.56
N ARG A 212 -7.80 -15.49 -23.83
CA ARG A 212 -6.50 -14.85 -24.10
C ARG A 212 -5.57 -15.04 -22.91
N ASP A 213 -4.28 -15.01 -23.15
CA ASP A 213 -3.28 -14.90 -22.08
C ASP A 213 -3.48 -13.60 -21.32
N VAL A 214 -3.51 -13.70 -19.99
CA VAL A 214 -3.60 -12.55 -19.10
C VAL A 214 -2.20 -12.09 -18.71
N LEU A 215 -1.84 -10.89 -19.14
CA LEU A 215 -0.58 -10.24 -18.78
C LEU A 215 -0.77 -9.51 -17.45
N VAL A 216 0.10 -9.76 -16.49
CA VAL A 216 0.05 -9.12 -15.16
C VAL A 216 1.25 -8.21 -14.99
N TYR A 217 0.99 -6.94 -14.75
CA TYR A 217 1.97 -5.90 -14.50
C TYR A 217 1.90 -5.46 -13.05
N ARG A 218 3.03 -5.45 -12.36
CA ARG A 218 3.18 -4.96 -11.00
C ARG A 218 4.07 -3.73 -11.01
N PHE A 219 3.54 -2.59 -10.63
CA PHE A 219 4.30 -1.34 -10.62
C PHE A 219 5.04 -1.18 -9.30
N VAL A 220 6.34 -1.01 -9.41
CA VAL A 220 7.27 -0.84 -8.28
C VAL A 220 8.12 0.39 -8.56
N THR A 221 8.16 1.32 -7.62
CA THR A 221 9.04 2.49 -7.71
C THR A 221 10.46 2.07 -7.33
N ALA A 222 11.37 2.17 -8.30
CA ALA A 222 12.76 1.79 -8.13
C ALA A 222 13.46 2.63 -7.04
N GLY A 223 14.40 2.02 -6.33
CA GLY A 223 15.18 2.66 -5.26
C GLY A 223 14.40 2.94 -3.98
N THR A 224 13.12 2.57 -3.90
CA THR A 224 12.27 2.80 -2.72
C THR A 224 12.05 1.52 -1.92
N PHE A 225 11.33 1.67 -0.80
CA PHE A 225 10.89 0.53 0.00
C PHE A 225 10.03 -0.48 -0.78
N GLU A 226 9.31 -0.03 -1.82
CA GLU A 226 8.49 -0.94 -2.64
C GLU A 226 9.35 -2.02 -3.30
N GLU A 227 10.52 -1.66 -3.81
CA GLU A 227 11.45 -2.62 -4.42
C GLU A 227 11.98 -3.63 -3.38
N LYS A 228 12.39 -3.13 -2.21
CA LYS A 228 12.89 -3.98 -1.12
C LYS A 228 11.81 -4.94 -0.61
N ILE A 229 10.60 -4.46 -0.36
CA ILE A 229 9.47 -5.29 0.06
C ILE A 229 9.09 -6.30 -1.03
N ASN A 230 9.07 -5.87 -2.30
CA ASN A 230 8.80 -6.79 -3.41
C ASN A 230 9.81 -7.94 -3.47
N ALA A 231 11.11 -7.64 -3.32
CA ALA A 231 12.16 -8.66 -3.28
C ALA A 231 11.96 -9.63 -2.10
N MET A 232 11.66 -9.12 -0.91
CA MET A 232 11.38 -9.95 0.28
C MET A 232 10.16 -10.86 0.08
N LEU A 233 9.09 -10.35 -0.54
CA LEU A 233 7.89 -11.14 -0.82
C LEU A 233 8.13 -12.23 -1.86
N MET A 234 8.97 -11.96 -2.87
CA MET A 234 9.36 -12.96 -3.87
C MET A 234 10.19 -14.08 -3.25
N GLN A 235 11.20 -13.76 -2.43
CA GLN A 235 11.99 -14.75 -1.69
C GLN A 235 11.14 -15.62 -0.76
N LYS A 236 10.18 -15.00 -0.05
CA LYS A 236 9.25 -15.76 0.81
C LYS A 236 8.34 -16.69 0.03
N ARG A 237 7.93 -16.34 -1.18
CA ARG A 237 7.15 -17.22 -2.07
C ARG A 237 7.91 -18.47 -2.46
N GLU A 238 9.21 -18.39 -2.66
CA GLU A 238 10.07 -19.53 -3.01
C GLU A 238 10.30 -20.46 -1.82
N LEU A 239 10.23 -19.95 -0.59
CA LEU A 239 10.55 -20.69 0.63
C LEU A 239 9.34 -21.27 1.37
N ALA A 240 8.12 -20.86 1.04
CA ALA A 240 6.99 -21.25 1.89
C ALA A 240 5.64 -21.24 1.19
N ASP A 241 4.99 -22.38 1.23
CA ASP A 241 3.60 -22.61 1.63
C ASP A 241 3.32 -22.20 3.11
N LEU A 242 4.17 -21.41 3.74
CA LEU A 242 4.09 -21.03 5.14
C LEU A 242 3.19 -19.79 5.31
N THR A 243 2.18 -19.92 6.13
CA THR A 243 1.30 -18.92 6.71
C THR A 243 1.92 -17.52 6.75
N VAL A 244 1.65 -16.73 5.69
CA VAL A 244 2.01 -15.32 5.66
C VAL A 244 1.07 -14.61 6.63
N SER A 245 1.60 -14.16 7.76
CA SER A 245 0.87 -13.27 8.67
C SER A 245 0.34 -12.08 7.86
N THR A 246 -0.94 -11.86 8.01
CA THR A 246 -1.78 -11.02 7.17
C THR A 246 -1.37 -9.55 7.20
N GLY A 247 -0.91 -9.01 6.06
CA GLY A 247 -0.85 -7.58 5.81
C GLY A 247 0.39 -6.87 6.38
N GLU A 248 0.24 -5.58 6.64
CA GLU A 248 1.31 -4.65 7.05
C GLU A 248 1.68 -4.76 8.55
N ALA A 249 0.93 -5.55 9.32
CA ALA A 249 1.05 -5.61 10.77
C ALA A 249 2.42 -6.12 11.27
N TRP A 250 3.08 -7.02 10.50
CA TRP A 250 4.38 -7.56 10.87
C TRP A 250 5.50 -6.52 10.90
N ILE A 251 5.38 -5.44 10.12
CA ILE A 251 6.37 -4.35 10.13
C ILE A 251 6.26 -3.52 11.41
N GLY A 252 5.08 -3.39 11.97
CA GLY A 252 4.89 -2.68 13.23
C GLY A 252 5.68 -3.28 14.40
N ASP A 253 6.07 -4.54 14.31
CA ASP A 253 6.84 -5.25 15.33
C ASP A 253 8.37 -5.32 15.03
N MET A 254 8.82 -4.80 13.87
CA MET A 254 10.24 -4.76 13.50
C MET A 254 11.01 -3.74 14.35
N LYS A 255 12.33 -3.96 14.49
CA LYS A 255 13.22 -3.00 15.12
C LYS A 255 13.34 -1.74 14.27
N LYS A 256 13.67 -0.62 14.90
CA LYS A 256 13.83 0.69 14.23
C LYS A 256 14.85 0.62 13.10
N GLU A 257 15.98 -0.03 13.35
CA GLU A 257 17.08 -0.17 12.38
C GLU A 257 16.63 -0.96 11.12
N GLU A 258 15.78 -1.96 11.30
CA GLU A 258 15.21 -2.76 10.21
C GLU A 258 14.21 -1.91 9.40
N ILE A 259 13.36 -1.13 10.08
CA ILE A 259 12.43 -0.20 9.45
C ILE A 259 13.22 0.84 8.64
N GLU A 260 14.25 1.45 9.23
CA GLU A 260 15.10 2.43 8.56
C GLU A 260 15.78 1.84 7.33
N ALA A 261 16.34 0.63 7.42
CA ALA A 261 16.99 -0.05 6.31
C ALA A 261 16.03 -0.34 5.14
N ILE A 262 14.77 -0.70 5.44
CA ILE A 262 13.75 -0.96 4.41
C ILE A 262 13.28 0.33 3.75
N PHE A 263 12.95 1.36 4.55
CA PHE A 263 12.25 2.54 4.05
C PHE A 263 13.18 3.65 3.56
N ARG A 264 14.48 3.58 3.81
CA ARG A 264 15.47 4.53 3.30
C ARG A 264 15.54 4.45 1.77
N LEU A 265 15.60 5.61 1.11
CA LEU A 265 15.82 5.71 -0.33
C LEU A 265 17.21 5.13 -0.69
N SER A 266 17.32 4.48 -1.85
CA SER A 266 18.62 3.99 -2.33
C SER A 266 19.48 5.15 -2.82
N PRO A 267 20.81 5.16 -2.55
CA PRO A 267 21.70 6.28 -2.88
C PRO A 267 21.73 6.63 -4.37
N GLU A 268 21.43 5.68 -5.24
CA GLU A 268 21.37 5.87 -6.70
C GLU A 268 20.16 6.72 -7.13
N THR A 269 19.13 6.78 -6.31
CA THR A 269 17.88 7.50 -6.57
C THR A 269 17.90 8.93 -5.99
N GLU A 270 18.84 9.21 -5.08
CA GLU A 270 19.04 10.55 -4.49
C GLU A 270 19.79 11.53 -5.46
N ARG A 271 20.36 11.03 -6.57
CA ARG A 271 21.04 11.83 -7.61
C ARG A 271 20.07 12.19 -8.73
#